data_091a6e0a68577f846ec61c762c38580d
#
_entry.id   091a6e0a68577f846ec61c762c38580d
#
_cell.length_a   1.000
_cell.length_b   1.000
_cell.length_c   1.000
_cell.angle_alpha   90.00
_cell.angle_beta   90.00
_cell.angle_gamma   90.00
#
_symmetry.space_group_name_H-M   'P 1'
#
loop_
_entity.id
_entity.type
_entity.pdbx_description
1 polymer ?
#
loop_
_entity_poly.entity_id
_entity_poly.type
_entity_poly.pdbx_seq_one_letter_code
_entity_poly.pdbx_strand_id
1 'polypeptide(L)' 'MKAATVAQLKKELQFKSQEEIMELCLRLARFKKENKELLTYLLFESVKN' A
#
# COMPACT_ATOMS: atom_id res chain seq x y z
N MET A 1 -3.84 -12.33 -14.52
CA MET A 1 -4.77 -11.27 -14.18
C MET A 1 -4.19 -9.92 -14.59
N LYS A 2 -5.01 -9.08 -15.15
CA LYS A 2 -4.57 -7.79 -15.60
C LYS A 2 -4.64 -6.78 -14.46
N ALA A 3 -3.56 -6.04 -14.27
CA ALA A 3 -3.52 -5.07 -13.19
C ALA A 3 -4.35 -3.84 -13.52
N ALA A 4 -4.96 -3.26 -12.51
CA ALA A 4 -5.68 -2.02 -12.67
C ALA A 4 -4.69 -0.86 -12.75
N THR A 5 -5.14 0.25 -13.30
CA THR A 5 -4.30 1.43 -13.33
C THR A 5 -4.23 2.06 -11.94
N VAL A 6 -3.25 2.94 -11.75
CA VAL A 6 -3.12 3.63 -10.48
C VAL A 6 -4.38 4.44 -10.18
N ALA A 7 -4.97 5.06 -11.20
CA ALA A 7 -6.19 5.84 -11.00
C ALA A 7 -7.33 4.98 -10.51
N GLN A 8 -7.45 3.77 -11.07
CA GLN A 8 -8.50 2.84 -10.64
C GLN A 8 -8.28 2.37 -9.21
N LEU A 9 -7.02 2.09 -8.86
CA LEU A 9 -6.69 1.68 -7.51
C LEU A 9 -7.01 2.78 -6.52
N LYS A 10 -6.64 4.00 -6.86
CA LYS A 10 -6.91 5.14 -6.00
C LYS A 10 -8.40 5.29 -5.74
N LYS A 11 -9.19 5.15 -6.79
CA LYS A 11 -10.63 5.29 -6.68
C LYS A 11 -11.21 4.24 -5.74
N GLU A 12 -10.75 3.00 -5.87
CA GLU A 12 -11.25 1.92 -5.01
C GLU A 12 -10.81 2.11 -3.56
N LEU A 13 -9.58 2.56 -3.37
CA LEU A 13 -9.07 2.75 -2.01
C LEU A 13 -9.80 3.85 -1.26
N GLN A 14 -10.34 4.83 -1.99
CA GLN A 14 -11.08 5.91 -1.36
C GLN A 14 -12.34 5.43 -0.66
N PHE A 15 -12.85 4.28 -1.04
CA PHE A 15 -14.05 3.74 -0.42
C PHE A 15 -13.75 2.75 0.69
N LYS A 16 -12.47 2.55 1.01
CA LYS A 16 -12.09 1.61 2.05
C LYS A 16 -11.92 2.32 3.37
N SER A 17 -12.22 1.61 4.45
CA SER A 17 -11.97 2.16 5.78
C SER A 17 -10.47 2.17 6.05
N GLN A 18 -10.07 2.90 7.09
CA GLN A 18 -8.68 2.94 7.47
C GLN A 18 -8.17 1.55 7.84
N GLU A 19 -8.99 0.76 8.51
CA GLU A 19 -8.61 -0.59 8.87
C GLU A 19 -8.42 -1.48 7.66
N GLU A 20 -9.29 -1.31 6.67
CA GLU A 20 -9.17 -2.08 5.44
C GLU A 20 -7.91 -1.72 4.69
N ILE A 21 -7.57 -0.44 4.64
CA ILE A 21 -6.36 0.00 3.96
C ILE A 21 -5.14 -0.54 4.67
N MET A 22 -5.14 -0.53 6.00
CA MET A 22 -4.02 -1.07 6.76
C MET A 22 -3.85 -2.56 6.46
N GLU A 23 -4.95 -3.28 6.42
CA GLU A 23 -4.90 -4.71 6.13
C GLU A 23 -4.31 -4.97 4.74
N LEU A 24 -4.72 -4.18 3.75
CA LEU A 24 -4.19 -4.33 2.41
C LEU A 24 -2.69 -4.05 2.36
N CYS A 25 -2.25 -3.01 3.06
CA CYS A 25 -0.83 -2.69 3.11
C CYS A 25 -0.03 -3.82 3.75
N LEU A 26 -0.56 -4.40 4.83
CA LEU A 26 0.14 -5.49 5.50
C LEU A 26 0.20 -6.72 4.62
N ARG A 27 -0.85 -6.98 3.85
CA ARG A 27 -0.83 -8.11 2.92
C ARG A 27 0.26 -7.90 1.87
N LEU A 28 0.36 -6.70 1.34
CA LEU A 28 1.39 -6.40 0.35
C LEU A 28 2.79 -6.57 0.95
N ALA A 29 2.96 -6.12 2.18
CA ALA A 29 4.26 -6.23 2.84
C ALA A 29 4.65 -7.68 3.08
N ARG A 30 3.66 -8.53 3.38
CA ARG A 30 3.93 -9.94 3.61
C ARG A 30 4.12 -10.74 2.34
N PHE A 31 3.65 -10.20 1.23
CA PHE A 31 3.74 -10.91 -0.04
C PHE A 31 5.17 -11.01 -0.53
N LYS A 32 5.93 -9.93 -0.42
CA LYS A 32 7.32 -9.91 -0.85
C LYS A 32 8.16 -9.10 0.11
N LYS A 33 9.41 -9.52 0.28
CA LYS A 33 10.34 -8.80 1.12
C LYS A 33 10.55 -7.37 0.62
N GLU A 34 10.62 -7.20 -0.70
CA GLU A 34 10.79 -5.87 -1.28
C GLU A 34 9.64 -4.95 -0.91
N ASN A 35 8.42 -5.48 -0.88
CA ASN A 35 7.26 -4.69 -0.49
C ASN A 35 7.40 -4.23 0.95
N LYS A 36 7.84 -5.12 1.82
CA LYS A 36 8.03 -4.78 3.22
C LYS A 36 9.09 -3.70 3.39
N GLU A 37 10.17 -3.82 2.63
CA GLU A 37 11.25 -2.84 2.70
C GLU A 37 10.80 -1.49 2.17
N LEU A 38 10.06 -1.48 1.08
CA LEU A 38 9.56 -0.25 0.52
C LEU A 38 8.60 0.43 1.48
N LEU A 39 7.70 -0.34 2.08
CA LEU A 39 6.75 0.22 3.02
C LEU A 39 7.48 0.81 4.23
N THR A 40 8.51 0.11 4.70
CA THR A 40 9.33 0.61 5.81
C THR A 40 9.95 1.95 5.44
N TYR A 41 10.51 2.04 4.24
CA TYR A 41 11.12 3.27 3.78
C TYR A 41 10.09 4.40 3.74
N LEU A 42 8.93 4.12 3.15
CA LEU A 42 7.91 5.15 2.99
C LEU A 42 7.37 5.65 4.33
N LEU A 43 7.29 4.76 5.31
CA LEU A 43 6.75 5.14 6.61
C LEU A 43 7.77 5.80 7.52
N PHE A 44 9.01 5.36 7.46
CA PHE A 44 9.99 5.80 8.44
C PHE A 44 11.15 6.61 7.87
N GLU A 45 11.45 6.45 6.60
CA GLU A 45 12.62 7.09 6.05
C GLU A 45 12.31 8.29 5.16
N SER A 46 11.27 8.20 4.35
CA SER A 46 10.98 9.23 3.38
C SER A 46 10.15 10.37 3.95
N VAL A 47 9.63 10.19 5.13
CA VAL A 47 8.80 11.22 5.70
C VAL A 47 9.65 12.31 6.25
N LYS A 48 9.88 13.30 5.55
CA LYS A 48 10.63 14.29 6.07
C LYS A 48 10.00 15.46 6.01
N ASN A 49 9.68 15.83 6.25
CA ASN A 49 9.06 16.92 6.10
C ASN A 49 8.93 17.52 6.39
#